data_e6f17f8e4da615974cd029da6ca32267
#
_entry.id   e6f17f8e4da615974cd029da6ca32267
#
_cell.length_a   1.000
_cell.length_b   1.000
_cell.length_c   1.000
_cell.angle_alpha   90.00
_cell.angle_beta   90.00
_cell.angle_gamma   90.00
#
_symmetry.space_group_name_H-M   'P 1'
#
loop_
_entity.id
_entity.type
_entity.pdbx_description
1 polymer ?
#
loop_
_entity_poly.entity_id
_entity_poly.type
_entity_poly.pdbx_seq_one_letter_code
_entity_poly.pdbx_strand_id
1 'polypeptide(L)'
;MRVSGLTIVRDIEIMDYPALEAIRSVLPLCDEFVVVVGRSEDATLERIQSLGDPRLRILETEWDPRLRRGGEVLSQQTNLGLQHCTGDWVFYIQADEVLHERYLERVRERMRRFLTDPRVEGLWFRYRHFYGTYWAYQDNRRRWYRRQVRIVRRDPNIVSWGDAMDFRHRDGSKLRSRSAGAEIYHYGWVKRPTRMLEKKRRLDRLWYSDEEIEKRYGSLVSYSYPDRYFLVPFR
;
A
#
# COMPACT_ATOMS: atom_id res chain seq x y z
N MET A 1 20.94 -9.99 7.69
CA MET A 1 19.86 -9.30 6.97
C MET A 1 18.66 -9.24 7.89
N ARG A 2 18.27 -8.05 8.26
CA ARG A 2 17.05 -7.76 9.04
C ARG A 2 16.05 -7.02 8.16
N VAL A 3 14.77 -7.35 8.26
CA VAL A 3 13.71 -6.79 7.44
C VAL A 3 12.63 -6.18 8.33
N SER A 4 12.32 -4.90 8.12
CA SER A 4 11.16 -4.25 8.71
C SER A 4 10.00 -4.29 7.72
N GLY A 5 8.84 -4.79 8.15
CA GLY A 5 7.58 -4.54 7.46
C GLY A 5 7.07 -3.15 7.79
N LEU A 6 6.34 -2.54 6.89
CA LEU A 6 5.71 -1.23 7.09
C LEU A 6 4.36 -1.17 6.38
N THR A 7 3.36 -0.68 7.06
CA THR A 7 2.09 -0.27 6.46
C THR A 7 1.51 0.96 7.15
N ILE A 8 0.68 1.70 6.44
CA ILE A 8 -0.18 2.75 6.99
C ILE A 8 -1.63 2.33 6.83
N VAL A 9 -2.45 2.53 7.84
CA VAL A 9 -3.87 2.15 7.84
C VAL A 9 -4.73 3.22 8.48
N ARG A 10 -5.94 3.39 7.94
CA ARG A 10 -7.01 4.19 8.51
C ARG A 10 -8.35 3.72 7.97
N ASP A 11 -9.37 3.66 8.82
CA ASP A 11 -10.76 3.32 8.46
C ASP A 11 -10.86 2.01 7.62
N ILE A 12 -10.12 0.94 8.00
CA ILE A 12 -9.98 -0.26 7.18
C ILE A 12 -11.30 -1.02 6.99
N GLU A 13 -12.20 -0.98 7.98
CA GLU A 13 -13.51 -1.63 7.85
C GLU A 13 -14.46 -0.80 6.98
N ILE A 14 -14.46 0.52 7.14
CA ILE A 14 -15.26 1.44 6.32
C ILE A 14 -14.79 1.39 4.87
N MET A 15 -13.46 1.39 4.67
CA MET A 15 -12.84 1.30 3.34
C MET A 15 -12.86 -0.10 2.76
N ASP A 16 -13.27 -1.11 3.56
CA ASP A 16 -13.26 -2.52 3.17
C ASP A 16 -11.89 -2.97 2.63
N TYR A 17 -10.82 -2.66 3.39
CA TYR A 17 -9.45 -3.05 3.04
C TYR A 17 -9.06 -4.39 3.65
N PRO A 18 -8.40 -5.29 2.90
CA PRO A 18 -7.85 -6.54 3.42
C PRO A 18 -6.52 -6.29 4.17
N ALA A 19 -6.52 -5.35 5.13
CA ALA A 19 -5.31 -4.87 5.78
C ALA A 19 -4.62 -5.95 6.62
N LEU A 20 -5.40 -6.83 7.27
CA LEU A 20 -4.85 -7.94 8.05
C LEU A 20 -4.17 -8.96 7.13
N GLU A 21 -4.80 -9.27 6.00
CA GLU A 21 -4.25 -10.16 4.97
C GLU A 21 -2.99 -9.54 4.33
N ALA A 22 -3.00 -8.22 4.09
CA ALA A 22 -1.83 -7.49 3.61
C ALA A 22 -0.63 -7.69 4.55
N ILE A 23 -0.82 -7.42 5.84
CA ILE A 23 0.23 -7.60 6.87
C ILE A 23 0.68 -9.05 6.93
N ARG A 24 -0.25 -10.01 7.08
CA ARG A 24 0.05 -11.45 7.17
C ARG A 24 0.82 -11.96 5.96
N SER A 25 0.56 -11.43 4.77
CA SER A 25 1.18 -11.88 3.53
C SER A 25 2.69 -11.63 3.46
N VAL A 26 3.20 -10.60 4.14
CA VAL A 26 4.63 -10.25 4.14
C VAL A 26 5.31 -10.47 5.49
N LEU A 27 4.54 -10.64 6.56
CA LEU A 27 5.03 -10.88 7.91
C LEU A 27 6.04 -12.05 8.03
N PRO A 28 5.93 -13.15 7.25
CA PRO A 28 6.95 -14.21 7.24
C PRO A 28 8.34 -13.79 6.76
N LEU A 29 8.44 -12.63 6.09
CA LEU A 29 9.72 -12.06 5.64
C LEU A 29 10.30 -11.07 6.64
N CYS A 30 9.53 -10.65 7.65
CA CYS A 30 9.85 -9.53 8.52
C CYS A 30 10.34 -9.99 9.90
N ASP A 31 11.36 -9.30 10.43
CA ASP A 31 11.85 -9.44 11.81
C ASP A 31 11.12 -8.50 12.77
N GLU A 32 10.55 -7.42 12.26
CA GLU A 32 9.65 -6.48 12.92
C GLU A 32 8.63 -5.95 11.91
N PHE A 33 7.52 -5.41 12.38
CA PHE A 33 6.52 -4.81 11.51
C PHE A 33 5.94 -3.53 12.13
N VAL A 34 6.16 -2.40 11.49
CA VAL A 34 5.64 -1.10 11.91
C VAL A 34 4.29 -0.87 11.22
N VAL A 35 3.24 -0.63 12.03
CA VAL A 35 1.91 -0.27 11.55
C VAL A 35 1.60 1.13 12.01
N VAL A 36 1.49 2.08 11.09
CA VAL A 36 1.07 3.45 11.39
C VAL A 36 -0.45 3.49 11.27
N VAL A 37 -1.12 3.60 12.41
CA VAL A 37 -2.59 3.61 12.50
C VAL A 37 -3.06 5.05 12.65
N GLY A 38 -3.69 5.57 11.59
CA GLY A 38 -4.37 6.87 11.64
C GLY A 38 -5.64 6.77 12.49
N ARG A 39 -5.95 7.81 13.28
CA ARG A 39 -7.20 7.89 14.03
C ARG A 39 -8.38 7.58 13.11
N SER A 40 -9.12 6.54 13.43
CA SER A 40 -10.18 5.95 12.62
C SER A 40 -11.55 6.13 13.25
N GLU A 41 -12.60 6.07 12.41
CA GLU A 41 -14.00 6.12 12.83
C GLU A 41 -14.60 4.72 13.03
N ASP A 42 -13.80 3.68 12.78
CA ASP A 42 -14.17 2.26 12.90
C ASP A 42 -13.20 1.52 13.83
N ALA A 43 -13.36 0.20 13.95
CA ALA A 43 -12.52 -0.65 14.82
C ALA A 43 -11.14 -0.96 14.22
N THR A 44 -10.53 -0.05 13.43
CA THR A 44 -9.23 -0.26 12.78
C THR A 44 -8.13 -0.64 13.77
N LEU A 45 -8.01 0.09 14.88
CA LEU A 45 -6.94 -0.15 15.88
C LEU A 45 -7.10 -1.53 16.51
N GLU A 46 -8.29 -1.86 16.97
CA GLU A 46 -8.63 -3.15 17.60
C GLU A 46 -8.39 -4.30 16.63
N ARG A 47 -8.72 -4.12 15.35
CA ARG A 47 -8.46 -5.10 14.30
C ARG A 47 -6.98 -5.35 14.10
N ILE A 48 -6.16 -4.30 14.06
CA ILE A 48 -4.71 -4.44 13.95
C ILE A 48 -4.13 -5.11 15.20
N GLN A 49 -4.56 -4.71 16.40
CA GLN A 49 -4.13 -5.32 17.66
C GLN A 49 -4.50 -6.80 17.74
N SER A 50 -5.65 -7.20 17.17
CA SER A 50 -6.10 -8.60 17.14
C SER A 50 -5.20 -9.56 16.36
N LEU A 51 -4.23 -9.04 15.58
CA LEU A 51 -3.19 -9.87 14.96
C LEU A 51 -2.32 -10.59 15.98
N GLY A 52 -2.10 -10.00 17.17
CA GLY A 52 -1.44 -10.63 18.30
C GLY A 52 0.02 -11.04 18.05
N ASP A 53 0.65 -10.57 16.97
CA ASP A 53 2.03 -10.94 16.66
C ASP A 53 3.02 -10.02 17.41
N PRO A 54 3.99 -10.57 18.18
CA PRO A 54 4.92 -9.77 18.99
C PRO A 54 5.88 -8.90 18.16
N ARG A 55 5.98 -9.12 16.85
CA ARG A 55 6.79 -8.28 15.95
C ARG A 55 6.10 -6.99 15.57
N LEU A 56 4.78 -6.86 15.83
CA LEU A 56 4.03 -5.68 15.49
C LEU A 56 4.34 -4.53 16.44
N ARG A 57 4.66 -3.40 15.86
CA ARG A 57 4.81 -2.12 16.54
C ARG A 57 3.80 -1.14 15.98
N ILE A 58 2.79 -0.82 16.77
CA ILE A 58 1.72 0.08 16.40
C ILE A 58 2.10 1.51 16.77
N LEU A 59 1.96 2.42 15.81
CA LEU A 59 2.13 3.87 15.98
C LEU A 59 0.81 4.54 15.68
N GLU A 60 0.14 5.04 16.72
CA GLU A 60 -1.09 5.80 16.57
C GLU A 60 -0.79 7.23 16.15
N THR A 61 -1.51 7.74 15.16
CA THR A 61 -1.29 9.06 14.57
C THR A 61 -2.61 9.76 14.26
N GLU A 62 -2.53 11.08 14.14
CA GLU A 62 -3.60 11.88 13.55
C GLU A 62 -3.17 12.36 12.17
N TRP A 63 -4.06 12.19 11.19
CA TRP A 63 -3.82 12.70 9.85
C TRP A 63 -4.22 14.17 9.79
N ASP A 64 -3.32 15.02 9.30
CA ASP A 64 -3.62 16.45 9.14
C ASP A 64 -4.69 16.64 8.04
N PRO A 65 -5.90 17.10 8.39
CA PRO A 65 -7.00 17.27 7.44
C PRO A 65 -6.74 18.39 6.42
N ARG A 66 -5.71 19.21 6.64
CA ARG A 66 -5.31 20.29 5.72
C ARG A 66 -4.46 19.77 4.55
N LEU A 67 -3.86 18.58 4.68
CA LEU A 67 -3.06 17.93 3.63
C LEU A 67 -3.98 17.23 2.61
N ARG A 68 -4.72 18.03 1.84
CA ARG A 68 -5.70 17.55 0.85
C ARG A 68 -5.22 17.70 -0.60
N ARG A 69 -3.92 17.81 -0.83
CA ARG A 69 -3.35 17.89 -2.18
C ARG A 69 -2.56 16.62 -2.51
N GLY A 70 -2.93 15.97 -3.63
CA GLY A 70 -2.14 14.87 -4.18
C GLY A 70 -1.92 13.68 -3.25
N GLY A 71 -2.72 13.53 -2.18
CA GLY A 71 -2.55 12.44 -1.21
C GLY A 71 -1.29 12.57 -0.34
N GLU A 72 -0.73 13.76 -0.17
CA GLU A 72 0.52 14.01 0.59
C GLU A 72 0.51 13.42 2.01
N VAL A 73 -0.65 13.39 2.68
CA VAL A 73 -0.78 12.77 4.01
C VAL A 73 -0.35 11.30 3.99
N LEU A 74 -0.56 10.57 2.90
CA LEU A 74 -0.18 9.17 2.79
C LEU A 74 1.35 9.01 2.80
N SER A 75 2.07 9.84 2.04
CA SER A 75 3.53 9.82 2.07
C SER A 75 4.09 10.34 3.40
N GLN A 76 3.45 11.33 4.02
CA GLN A 76 3.83 11.81 5.35
C GLN A 76 3.76 10.67 6.38
N GLN A 77 2.64 9.95 6.43
CA GLN A 77 2.46 8.82 7.36
C GLN A 77 3.42 7.66 7.06
N THR A 78 3.67 7.38 5.77
CA THR A 78 4.66 6.37 5.37
C THR A 78 6.06 6.78 5.81
N ASN A 79 6.43 8.06 5.65
CA ASN A 79 7.73 8.58 6.07
C ASN A 79 7.90 8.54 7.60
N LEU A 80 6.83 8.78 8.35
CA LEU A 80 6.83 8.59 9.80
C LEU A 80 7.14 7.12 10.14
N GLY A 81 6.46 6.18 9.50
CA GLY A 81 6.72 4.75 9.70
C GLY A 81 8.14 4.34 9.32
N LEU A 82 8.70 4.86 8.23
CA LEU A 82 10.09 4.61 7.81
C LEU A 82 11.11 4.97 8.89
N GLN A 83 10.89 6.08 9.62
CA GLN A 83 11.78 6.50 10.70
C GLN A 83 11.84 5.50 11.87
N HIS A 84 10.79 4.71 12.04
CA HIS A 84 10.69 3.70 13.09
C HIS A 84 11.15 2.30 12.67
N CYS A 85 11.45 2.10 11.39
CA CYS A 85 12.01 0.85 10.87
C CYS A 85 13.51 0.74 11.18
N THR A 86 13.97 -0.44 11.63
CA THR A 86 15.37 -0.67 12.01
C THR A 86 16.09 -1.68 11.11
N GLY A 87 15.38 -2.37 10.22
CA GLY A 87 15.94 -3.39 9.32
C GLY A 87 16.85 -2.81 8.23
N ASP A 88 17.66 -3.68 7.64
CA ASP A 88 18.48 -3.35 6.45
C ASP A 88 17.60 -2.99 5.24
N TRP A 89 16.45 -3.68 5.15
CA TRP A 89 15.39 -3.48 4.18
C TRP A 89 14.10 -3.11 4.88
N VAL A 90 13.32 -2.23 4.26
CA VAL A 90 11.93 -1.94 4.64
C VAL A 90 11.01 -2.44 3.55
N PHE A 91 10.12 -3.37 3.89
CA PHE A 91 9.07 -3.85 3.00
C PHE A 91 7.77 -3.10 3.30
N TYR A 92 7.47 -2.12 2.47
CA TYR A 92 6.20 -1.39 2.53
C TYR A 92 5.11 -2.16 1.78
N ILE A 93 3.97 -2.36 2.41
CA ILE A 93 2.76 -2.97 1.81
C ILE A 93 1.56 -2.08 2.10
N GLN A 94 0.75 -1.76 1.10
CA GLN A 94 -0.47 -0.99 1.29
C GLN A 94 -1.61 -1.89 1.82
N ALA A 95 -2.60 -1.29 2.48
CA ALA A 95 -3.70 -2.01 3.13
C ALA A 95 -4.57 -2.84 2.16
N ASP A 96 -4.48 -2.59 0.86
CA ASP A 96 -5.20 -3.30 -0.20
C ASP A 96 -4.28 -4.12 -1.13
N GLU A 97 -3.07 -4.41 -0.68
CA GLU A 97 -2.07 -5.19 -1.40
C GLU A 97 -1.77 -6.49 -0.69
N VAL A 98 -1.56 -7.57 -1.43
CA VAL A 98 -1.21 -8.90 -0.87
C VAL A 98 -0.07 -9.50 -1.69
N LEU A 99 0.94 -10.04 -1.00
CA LEU A 99 1.97 -10.88 -1.60
C LEU A 99 1.54 -12.35 -1.49
N HIS A 100 1.46 -13.05 -2.61
CA HIS A 100 1.16 -14.47 -2.60
C HIS A 100 2.33 -15.27 -1.99
N GLU A 101 2.05 -16.25 -1.14
CA GLU A 101 3.04 -17.06 -0.40
C GLU A 101 4.07 -17.75 -1.29
N ARG A 102 3.70 -18.12 -2.53
CA ARG A 102 4.64 -18.71 -3.52
C ARG A 102 5.86 -17.85 -3.83
N TYR A 103 5.80 -16.55 -3.51
CA TYR A 103 6.90 -15.61 -3.78
C TYR A 103 7.82 -15.37 -2.57
N LEU A 104 7.45 -15.81 -1.37
CA LEU A 104 8.17 -15.48 -0.14
C LEU A 104 9.66 -15.83 -0.23
N GLU A 105 9.99 -17.08 -0.61
CA GLU A 105 11.39 -17.49 -0.68
C GLU A 105 12.16 -16.70 -1.75
N ARG A 106 11.57 -16.52 -2.91
CA ARG A 106 12.19 -15.72 -3.99
C ARG A 106 12.47 -14.28 -3.57
N VAL A 107 11.55 -13.64 -2.86
CA VAL A 107 11.74 -12.27 -2.36
C VAL A 107 12.85 -12.23 -1.32
N ARG A 108 12.90 -13.22 -0.41
CA ARG A 108 13.96 -13.36 0.59
C ARG A 108 15.34 -13.52 -0.05
N GLU A 109 15.46 -14.37 -1.07
CA GLU A 109 16.70 -14.56 -1.84
C GLU A 109 17.14 -13.28 -2.55
N ARG A 110 16.19 -12.52 -3.13
CA ARG A 110 16.49 -11.23 -3.77
C ARG A 110 17.00 -10.20 -2.78
N MET A 111 16.37 -10.08 -1.61
CA MET A 111 16.84 -9.20 -0.54
C MET A 111 18.25 -9.59 -0.09
N ARG A 112 18.52 -10.88 0.15
CA ARG A 112 19.87 -11.38 0.52
C ARG A 112 20.90 -11.08 -0.57
N ARG A 113 20.58 -11.41 -1.83
CA ARG A 113 21.48 -11.18 -2.97
C ARG A 113 21.90 -9.74 -3.12
N PHE A 114 20.97 -8.81 -2.95
CA PHE A 114 21.24 -7.39 -3.16
C PHE A 114 21.66 -6.65 -1.89
N LEU A 115 21.72 -7.31 -0.75
CA LEU A 115 22.12 -6.68 0.52
C LEU A 115 23.54 -6.08 0.42
N THR A 116 24.46 -6.80 -0.18
CA THR A 116 25.87 -6.40 -0.33
C THR A 116 26.16 -5.52 -1.53
N ASP A 117 25.17 -5.28 -2.43
CA ASP A 117 25.35 -4.37 -3.57
C ASP A 117 24.75 -2.99 -3.25
N PRO A 118 25.56 -1.98 -2.85
CA PRO A 118 25.07 -0.65 -2.48
C PRO A 118 24.46 0.12 -3.64
N ARG A 119 24.64 -0.35 -4.88
CA ARG A 119 24.01 0.24 -6.05
C ARG A 119 22.53 -0.10 -6.17
N VAL A 120 22.05 -1.11 -5.39
CA VAL A 120 20.63 -1.49 -5.38
C VAL A 120 19.98 -0.86 -4.16
N GLU A 121 19.11 0.10 -4.38
CA GLU A 121 18.44 0.89 -3.33
C GLU A 121 17.03 0.40 -3.04
N GLY A 122 16.43 -0.34 -4.00
CA GLY A 122 15.09 -0.88 -3.81
C GLY A 122 14.77 -2.07 -4.70
N LEU A 123 13.69 -2.76 -4.38
CA LEU A 123 13.16 -3.85 -5.18
C LEU A 123 11.73 -3.53 -5.62
N TRP A 124 11.49 -3.62 -6.93
CA TRP A 124 10.18 -3.42 -7.50
C TRP A 124 9.45 -4.74 -7.75
N PHE A 125 8.11 -4.69 -7.61
CA PHE A 125 7.19 -5.77 -7.87
C PHE A 125 6.35 -5.46 -9.11
N ARG A 126 5.94 -6.51 -9.85
CA ARG A 126 4.84 -6.38 -10.81
C ARG A 126 3.52 -6.32 -10.07
N TYR A 127 2.48 -5.79 -10.72
CA TYR A 127 1.15 -5.67 -10.13
C TYR A 127 0.11 -6.42 -10.95
N ARG A 128 -0.80 -7.06 -10.22
CA ARG A 128 -2.08 -7.55 -10.73
C ARG A 128 -3.19 -6.78 -10.02
N HIS A 129 -3.85 -5.91 -10.76
CA HIS A 129 -4.97 -5.13 -10.23
C HIS A 129 -6.27 -5.88 -10.45
N PHE A 130 -6.81 -6.49 -9.41
CA PHE A 130 -8.14 -7.09 -9.45
C PHE A 130 -9.21 -6.00 -9.53
N TYR A 131 -10.27 -6.26 -10.26
CA TYR A 131 -11.29 -5.25 -10.55
C TYR A 131 -12.70 -5.82 -10.48
N GLY A 132 -13.53 -5.26 -9.60
CA GLY A 132 -14.91 -5.65 -9.38
C GLY A 132 -15.10 -7.03 -8.76
N THR A 133 -14.15 -7.94 -8.96
CA THR A 133 -14.20 -9.34 -8.52
C THR A 133 -12.81 -9.90 -8.22
N TYR A 134 -12.73 -10.95 -7.42
CA TYR A 134 -11.50 -11.71 -7.17
C TYR A 134 -11.08 -12.62 -8.33
N TRP A 135 -11.92 -12.80 -9.34
CA TRP A 135 -11.71 -13.75 -10.45
C TRP A 135 -11.20 -13.12 -11.73
N ALA A 136 -11.05 -11.81 -11.75
CA ALA A 136 -10.54 -11.10 -12.90
C ALA A 136 -9.64 -9.94 -12.50
N TYR A 137 -8.59 -9.73 -13.26
CA TYR A 137 -7.68 -8.61 -13.09
C TYR A 137 -7.54 -7.81 -14.38
N GLN A 138 -7.17 -6.55 -14.25
CA GLN A 138 -7.00 -5.63 -15.37
C GLN A 138 -5.75 -5.97 -16.17
N ASP A 139 -5.85 -5.98 -17.52
CA ASP A 139 -4.68 -5.94 -18.39
C ASP A 139 -4.10 -4.52 -18.41
N ASN A 140 -2.95 -4.37 -17.74
CA ASN A 140 -2.33 -3.08 -17.44
C ASN A 140 -1.56 -2.48 -18.63
N ARG A 141 -1.88 -2.83 -19.88
CA ARG A 141 -1.09 -2.36 -21.02
C ARG A 141 -1.09 -0.84 -21.21
N ARG A 142 -2.13 -0.12 -20.74
CA ARG A 142 -2.30 1.29 -21.08
C ARG A 142 -2.70 2.26 -19.98
N ARG A 143 -3.11 1.83 -18.76
CA ARG A 143 -3.78 2.75 -17.82
C ARG A 143 -3.30 2.75 -16.38
N TRP A 144 -2.96 1.60 -15.79
CA TRP A 144 -2.50 1.51 -14.42
C TRP A 144 -1.01 1.16 -14.36
N TYR A 145 -0.38 1.50 -13.23
CA TYR A 145 1.03 1.19 -13.07
C TYR A 145 1.27 -0.33 -13.10
N ARG A 146 2.31 -0.73 -13.81
CA ARG A 146 2.67 -2.15 -13.97
C ARG A 146 3.58 -2.65 -12.88
N ARG A 147 4.29 -1.74 -12.24
CA ARG A 147 5.30 -2.05 -11.23
C ARG A 147 5.51 -0.86 -10.33
N GLN A 148 5.80 -1.15 -9.04
CA GLN A 148 6.18 -0.17 -8.03
C GLN A 148 7.28 -0.73 -7.15
N VAL A 149 8.12 0.14 -6.58
CA VAL A 149 9.07 -0.24 -5.54
C VAL A 149 8.29 -0.44 -4.25
N ARG A 150 8.48 -1.61 -3.60
CA ARG A 150 7.86 -1.93 -2.32
C ARG A 150 8.87 -2.35 -1.25
N ILE A 151 10.10 -2.65 -1.65
CA ILE A 151 11.20 -2.85 -0.70
C ILE A 151 12.25 -1.79 -0.97
N VAL A 152 12.68 -1.10 0.07
CA VAL A 152 13.71 -0.06 0.01
C VAL A 152 14.77 -0.29 1.08
N ARG A 153 15.98 0.18 0.86
CA ARG A 153 17.00 0.26 1.89
C ARG A 153 16.55 1.22 2.98
N ARG A 154 16.94 0.93 4.22
CA ARG A 154 16.85 1.91 5.29
C ARG A 154 17.93 2.97 5.10
N ASP A 155 17.57 4.02 4.40
CA ASP A 155 18.42 5.18 4.14
C ASP A 155 17.59 6.46 4.41
N PRO A 156 18.06 7.39 5.23
CA PRO A 156 17.33 8.64 5.54
C PRO A 156 17.10 9.54 4.32
N ASN A 157 17.83 9.31 3.22
CA ASN A 157 17.63 10.00 1.95
C ASN A 157 16.51 9.38 1.10
N ILE A 158 16.05 8.17 1.43
CA ILE A 158 14.94 7.52 0.74
C ILE A 158 13.63 7.87 1.46
N VAL A 159 12.69 8.42 0.72
CA VAL A 159 11.39 8.85 1.23
C VAL A 159 10.25 8.31 0.36
N SER A 160 9.09 8.13 0.97
CA SER A 160 7.83 7.93 0.25
C SER A 160 7.46 9.19 -0.51
N TRP A 161 6.96 9.02 -1.73
CA TRP A 161 6.71 10.10 -2.67
C TRP A 161 5.23 10.17 -3.09
N GLY A 162 4.73 11.41 -3.27
CA GLY A 162 3.37 11.66 -3.73
C GLY A 162 2.31 11.13 -2.75
N ASP A 163 1.44 10.28 -3.24
CA ASP A 163 0.40 9.60 -2.48
C ASP A 163 0.84 8.23 -1.91
N ALA A 164 2.09 8.11 -1.52
CA ALA A 164 2.74 6.87 -1.09
C ALA A 164 2.76 5.76 -2.17
N MET A 165 2.64 6.13 -3.43
CA MET A 165 2.64 5.20 -4.54
C MET A 165 4.04 4.61 -4.82
N ASP A 166 5.10 5.40 -4.60
CA ASP A 166 6.48 5.01 -4.88
C ASP A 166 7.46 5.63 -3.88
N PHE A 167 8.74 5.27 -3.99
CA PHE A 167 9.84 5.83 -3.20
C PHE A 167 10.83 6.56 -4.09
N ARG A 168 11.42 7.62 -3.56
CA ARG A 168 12.45 8.43 -4.22
C ARG A 168 13.49 8.92 -3.23
N HIS A 169 14.58 9.46 -3.73
CA HIS A 169 15.45 10.30 -2.93
C HIS A 169 14.78 11.63 -2.59
N ARG A 170 15.24 12.31 -1.54
CA ARG A 170 14.69 13.60 -1.10
C ARG A 170 14.77 14.69 -2.17
N ASP A 171 15.74 14.60 -3.09
CA ASP A 171 15.86 15.48 -4.25
C ASP A 171 14.88 15.17 -5.39
N GLY A 172 14.02 14.16 -5.22
CA GLY A 172 13.05 13.69 -6.20
C GLY A 172 13.60 12.71 -7.23
N SER A 173 14.89 12.38 -7.20
CA SER A 173 15.48 11.42 -8.12
C SER A 173 14.99 9.98 -7.83
N LYS A 174 14.95 9.16 -8.89
CA LYS A 174 14.48 7.78 -8.81
C LYS A 174 15.50 6.85 -8.18
N LEU A 175 15.04 5.88 -7.42
CA LEU A 175 15.88 4.84 -6.83
C LEU A 175 16.43 3.89 -7.91
N ARG A 176 17.67 3.47 -7.74
CA ARG A 176 18.27 2.37 -8.50
C ARG A 176 17.70 1.05 -7.98
N SER A 177 16.65 0.58 -8.64
CA SER A 177 15.89 -0.59 -8.18
C SER A 177 16.08 -1.80 -9.10
N ARG A 178 15.86 -3.00 -8.55
CA ARG A 178 15.90 -4.28 -9.23
C ARG A 178 14.58 -5.02 -9.04
N SER A 179 14.33 -6.03 -9.86
CA SER A 179 13.13 -6.85 -9.72
C SER A 179 13.20 -7.71 -8.46
N ALA A 180 12.14 -7.71 -7.68
CA ALA A 180 11.91 -8.68 -6.60
C ALA A 180 11.61 -10.09 -7.14
N GLY A 181 11.31 -10.21 -8.44
CA GLY A 181 10.91 -11.49 -9.07
C GLY A 181 9.52 -11.97 -8.65
N ALA A 182 8.69 -11.08 -8.16
CA ALA A 182 7.38 -11.37 -7.58
C ALA A 182 6.32 -10.39 -8.07
N GLU A 183 5.06 -10.74 -7.81
CA GLU A 183 3.90 -9.92 -8.11
C GLU A 183 3.16 -9.55 -6.81
N ILE A 184 2.68 -8.31 -6.73
CA ILE A 184 1.72 -7.85 -5.74
C ILE A 184 0.30 -7.95 -6.33
N TYR A 185 -0.61 -8.49 -5.54
CA TYR A 185 -2.03 -8.55 -5.86
C TYR A 185 -2.73 -7.38 -5.19
N HIS A 186 -3.30 -6.50 -5.99
CA HIS A 186 -3.95 -5.27 -5.53
C HIS A 186 -5.46 -5.41 -5.62
N TYR A 187 -6.13 -5.32 -4.47
CA TYR A 187 -7.57 -5.53 -4.30
C TYR A 187 -8.36 -4.25 -4.04
N GLY A 188 -7.73 -3.11 -4.18
CA GLY A 188 -8.37 -1.80 -3.92
C GLY A 188 -9.66 -1.56 -4.70
N TRP A 189 -9.90 -2.30 -5.79
CA TRP A 189 -11.07 -2.20 -6.65
C TRP A 189 -12.01 -3.42 -6.57
N VAL A 190 -11.79 -4.33 -5.63
CA VAL A 190 -12.65 -5.50 -5.42
C VAL A 190 -13.56 -5.22 -4.23
N LYS A 191 -14.69 -4.57 -4.50
CA LYS A 191 -15.66 -4.16 -3.49
C LYS A 191 -17.07 -4.20 -4.04
N ARG A 192 -18.07 -4.34 -3.15
CA ARG A 192 -19.46 -4.09 -3.53
C ARG A 192 -19.62 -2.64 -3.98
N PRO A 193 -20.50 -2.33 -4.97
CA PRO A 193 -20.68 -0.97 -5.48
C PRO A 193 -20.95 0.10 -4.41
N THR A 194 -21.71 -0.22 -3.38
CA THR A 194 -22.00 0.69 -2.26
C THR A 194 -20.74 0.98 -1.44
N ARG A 195 -19.93 -0.05 -1.13
CA ARG A 195 -18.65 0.09 -0.42
C ARG A 195 -17.61 0.84 -1.26
N MET A 196 -17.60 0.63 -2.58
CA MET A 196 -16.73 1.39 -3.47
C MET A 196 -17.09 2.87 -3.48
N LEU A 197 -18.37 3.21 -3.47
CA LEU A 197 -18.82 4.60 -3.38
C LEU A 197 -18.37 5.25 -2.07
N GLU A 198 -18.52 4.56 -0.95
CA GLU A 198 -18.06 5.07 0.36
C GLU A 198 -16.53 5.27 0.36
N LYS A 199 -15.77 4.28 -0.13
CA LYS A 199 -14.32 4.42 -0.32
C LYS A 199 -13.99 5.65 -1.16
N LYS A 200 -14.67 5.86 -2.29
CA LYS A 200 -14.41 7.00 -3.19
C LYS A 200 -14.71 8.33 -2.51
N ARG A 201 -15.84 8.44 -1.80
CA ARG A 201 -16.20 9.66 -1.06
C ARG A 201 -15.14 10.03 -0.01
N ARG A 202 -14.60 9.05 0.72
CA ARG A 202 -13.61 9.29 1.77
C ARG A 202 -12.20 9.49 1.22
N LEU A 203 -11.77 8.58 0.35
CA LEU A 203 -10.40 8.60 -0.17
C LEU A 203 -10.15 9.82 -1.06
N ASP A 204 -11.10 10.16 -1.94
CA ASP A 204 -10.94 11.26 -2.88
C ASP A 204 -10.87 12.64 -2.19
N ARG A 205 -11.27 12.76 -0.91
CA ARG A 205 -11.02 13.94 -0.08
C ARG A 205 -9.53 14.26 0.11
N LEU A 206 -8.66 13.31 -0.14
CA LEU A 206 -7.21 13.54 -0.12
C LEU A 206 -6.71 14.30 -1.37
N TRP A 207 -7.58 14.48 -2.38
CA TRP A 207 -7.26 15.18 -3.64
C TRP A 207 -8.21 16.31 -3.98
N TYR A 208 -9.46 16.28 -3.46
CA TYR A 208 -10.54 17.17 -3.86
C TYR A 208 -11.18 17.85 -2.66
N SER A 209 -11.79 19.02 -2.88
CA SER A 209 -12.60 19.71 -1.88
C SER A 209 -13.91 18.98 -1.58
N ASP A 210 -14.55 19.35 -0.47
CA ASP A 210 -15.86 18.73 -0.11
C ASP A 210 -16.94 19.06 -1.15
N GLU A 211 -16.91 20.26 -1.77
CA GLU A 211 -17.81 20.65 -2.85
C GLU A 211 -17.58 19.78 -4.11
N GLU A 212 -16.33 19.51 -4.46
CA GLU A 212 -16.03 18.62 -5.58
C GLU A 212 -16.45 17.17 -5.31
N ILE A 213 -16.32 16.69 -4.07
CA ILE A 213 -16.79 15.37 -3.64
C ILE A 213 -18.31 15.29 -3.74
N GLU A 214 -19.03 16.33 -3.25
CA GLU A 214 -20.49 16.38 -3.34
C GLU A 214 -20.96 16.39 -4.79
N LYS A 215 -20.33 17.22 -5.63
CA LYS A 215 -20.63 17.26 -7.07
C LYS A 215 -20.40 15.91 -7.76
N ARG A 216 -19.37 15.14 -7.36
CA ARG A 216 -19.00 13.86 -7.99
C ARG A 216 -19.86 12.69 -7.52
N TYR A 217 -20.22 12.68 -6.24
CA TYR A 217 -20.73 11.49 -5.57
C TYR A 217 -22.01 11.74 -4.77
N GLY A 218 -22.43 13.00 -4.54
CA GLY A 218 -23.52 13.35 -3.63
C GLY A 218 -24.84 12.68 -3.99
N SER A 219 -25.20 12.68 -5.29
CA SER A 219 -26.44 12.07 -5.78
C SER A 219 -26.35 10.56 -6.02
N LEU A 220 -25.18 9.94 -5.88
CA LEU A 220 -24.99 8.52 -6.18
C LEU A 220 -25.43 7.65 -5.00
N VAL A 221 -26.14 6.56 -5.28
CA VAL A 221 -26.49 5.51 -4.30
C VAL A 221 -25.54 4.31 -4.36
N SER A 222 -24.85 4.12 -5.49
CA SER A 222 -23.84 3.08 -5.70
C SER A 222 -22.83 3.50 -6.74
N TYR A 223 -21.65 2.89 -6.72
CA TYR A 223 -20.59 3.12 -7.71
C TYR A 223 -20.84 2.28 -8.95
N SER A 224 -20.80 2.90 -10.12
CA SER A 224 -20.82 2.19 -11.39
C SER A 224 -19.37 1.89 -11.81
N TYR A 225 -19.03 0.61 -11.86
CA TYR A 225 -17.73 0.19 -12.38
C TYR A 225 -17.68 0.40 -13.88
N PRO A 226 -16.73 1.23 -14.41
CA PRO A 226 -16.63 1.43 -15.84
C PRO A 226 -16.24 0.14 -16.58
N ASP A 227 -16.99 -0.23 -17.62
CA ASP A 227 -16.72 -1.40 -18.49
C ASP A 227 -15.51 -1.23 -19.43
N ARG A 228 -14.83 -0.11 -19.32
CA ARG A 228 -13.71 0.28 -20.20
C ARG A 228 -12.36 -0.42 -19.92
N TYR A 229 -12.32 -1.36 -18.98
CA TYR A 229 -11.13 -2.10 -18.65
C TYR A 229 -11.15 -3.49 -19.26
N PHE A 230 -10.06 -3.85 -19.94
CA PHE A 230 -9.87 -5.22 -20.38
C PHE A 230 -9.58 -6.09 -19.15
N LEU A 231 -10.46 -7.01 -18.84
CA LEU A 231 -10.32 -7.95 -17.75
C LEU A 231 -9.83 -9.30 -18.27
N VAL A 232 -8.86 -9.87 -17.61
CA VAL A 232 -8.33 -11.20 -17.86
C VAL A 232 -8.76 -12.12 -16.72
N PRO A 233 -9.35 -13.30 -17.00
CA PRO A 233 -9.68 -14.27 -15.96
C PRO A 233 -8.42 -14.67 -15.16
N PHE A 234 -8.54 -14.71 -13.85
CA PHE A 234 -7.52 -15.24 -12.96
C PHE A 234 -7.79 -16.74 -12.75
N ARG A 235 -6.84 -17.57 -13.19
CA ARG A 235 -6.90 -19.05 -13.08
C ARG A 235 -5.80 -19.54 -12.14
#